data_3b98fcb18fd5656b2b3895441f2faf73
#
_entry.id   3b98fcb18fd5656b2b3895441f2faf73
#
_cell.length_a   1.000
_cell.length_b   1.000
_cell.length_c   1.000
_cell.angle_alpha   90.00
_cell.angle_beta   90.00
_cell.angle_gamma   90.00
#
_symmetry.space_group_name_H-M   'P 1'
#
loop_
_entity.id
_entity.type
_entity.pdbx_description
1 polymer ?
#
loop_
_entity_poly.entity_id
_entity_poly.type
_entity_poly.pdbx_seq_one_letter_code
_entity_poly.pdbx_strand_id
1 'polypeptide(L)'
;MIKFFRKIRQNLLSENKTGKYFKYAIGEIVLVVIGILIALQINNWNEKRKTDNILENYYHQIITDLAKDYNRMHYDLNNLEANYLITYNEFAKKLPTQNSPKAIILSSEKLNYNTTAYTNFNTNTIQTLQATGDIKLIPTDIRNSLIELKNDQDRTYKASKDNYDYFLTEIGKATALGYNPNLISSNETTTVNEQLYKDLEIEDNFPEIALIIVSSYFAKNVGELETYRNLKSIQEDVNNLFLLINEELGYPYKDIERVTRKYKTLDKLVNTGKTVDEIIAVIKAQDRENPEYNISERYINSLGYYYLNTSKKPEDAIKIFKLNIEFYPESWNPYDSYGECLVRMGDLENGIKNYKKSLELNPENENAIKVLEELKVEN
;
A
#
# COMPACT_ATOMS: atom_id res chain seq x y z
N MET A 1 -20.10 -35.86 -49.27
CA MET A 1 -20.91 -34.84 -49.98
C MET A 1 -20.43 -34.60 -51.40
N ILE A 2 -19.18 -34.31 -51.71
CA ILE A 2 -18.66 -33.99 -53.04
C ILE A 2 -18.95 -35.12 -54.12
N LYS A 3 -18.80 -36.38 -53.75
CA LYS A 3 -19.09 -37.51 -54.67
C LYS A 3 -20.59 -37.59 -55.02
N PHE A 4 -21.50 -37.25 -54.18
CA PHE A 4 -22.95 -37.26 -54.35
C PHE A 4 -23.39 -36.19 -55.37
N PHE A 5 -22.96 -34.94 -55.13
CA PHE A 5 -23.27 -33.83 -56.05
C PHE A 5 -22.61 -34.00 -57.43
N ARG A 6 -21.39 -34.57 -57.45
CA ARG A 6 -20.72 -34.90 -58.72
C ARG A 6 -21.56 -35.89 -59.61
N LYS A 7 -22.16 -36.90 -58.98
CA LYS A 7 -23.00 -37.88 -59.69
C LYS A 7 -24.28 -37.24 -60.21
N ILE A 8 -24.91 -36.35 -59.42
CA ILE A 8 -26.11 -35.61 -59.88
C ILE A 8 -25.77 -34.70 -61.07
N ARG A 9 -24.65 -34.02 -61.05
CA ARG A 9 -24.22 -33.11 -62.13
C ARG A 9 -23.92 -33.91 -63.44
N GLN A 10 -23.27 -35.03 -63.30
CA GLN A 10 -23.01 -35.90 -64.47
C GLN A 10 -24.30 -36.41 -65.14
N ASN A 11 -25.30 -36.80 -64.35
CA ASN A 11 -26.60 -37.27 -64.89
C ASN A 11 -27.36 -36.10 -65.53
N LEU A 12 -27.35 -34.88 -64.99
CA LEU A 12 -28.02 -33.73 -65.57
C LEU A 12 -27.40 -33.29 -66.92
N LEU A 13 -26.08 -33.45 -67.07
CA LEU A 13 -25.37 -33.19 -68.31
C LEU A 13 -25.68 -34.22 -69.38
N SER A 14 -25.73 -35.50 -69.00
CA SER A 14 -26.09 -36.61 -69.98
C SER A 14 -27.53 -36.55 -70.47
N GLU A 15 -28.45 -35.91 -69.69
CA GLU A 15 -29.85 -35.70 -70.06
C GLU A 15 -30.08 -34.37 -70.79
N ASN A 16 -29.06 -33.60 -71.22
CA ASN A 16 -29.13 -32.27 -71.83
C ASN A 16 -29.92 -31.21 -71.03
N LYS A 17 -30.01 -31.35 -69.72
CA LYS A 17 -30.75 -30.43 -68.81
C LYS A 17 -29.83 -29.30 -68.25
N THR A 18 -29.21 -28.58 -69.15
CA THR A 18 -28.21 -27.53 -68.79
C THR A 18 -28.69 -26.46 -67.78
N GLY A 19 -29.96 -26.02 -67.89
CA GLY A 19 -30.53 -25.04 -66.94
C GLY A 19 -30.68 -25.60 -65.52
N LYS A 20 -30.95 -26.91 -65.35
CA LYS A 20 -30.99 -27.58 -64.05
C LYS A 20 -29.57 -27.74 -63.48
N TYR A 21 -28.60 -28.09 -64.34
CA TYR A 21 -27.18 -28.19 -63.98
C TYR A 21 -26.64 -26.86 -63.32
N PHE A 22 -26.90 -25.72 -63.97
CA PHE A 22 -26.48 -24.43 -63.42
C PHE A 22 -27.12 -24.11 -62.08
N LYS A 23 -28.42 -24.40 -61.91
CA LYS A 23 -29.08 -24.18 -60.59
C LYS A 23 -28.48 -25.06 -59.52
N TYR A 24 -28.16 -26.30 -59.74
CA TYR A 24 -27.48 -27.18 -58.81
C TYR A 24 -26.04 -26.76 -58.53
N ALA A 25 -25.28 -26.36 -59.56
CA ALA A 25 -23.92 -25.86 -59.41
C ALA A 25 -23.85 -24.56 -58.52
N ILE A 26 -24.76 -23.61 -58.76
CA ILE A 26 -24.88 -22.40 -57.95
C ILE A 26 -25.29 -22.78 -56.49
N GLY A 27 -26.26 -23.68 -56.30
CA GLY A 27 -26.68 -24.15 -55.01
C GLY A 27 -25.53 -24.82 -54.22
N GLU A 28 -24.68 -25.60 -54.89
CA GLU A 28 -23.49 -26.21 -54.28
C GLU A 28 -22.46 -25.15 -53.82
N ILE A 29 -22.21 -24.14 -54.65
CA ILE A 29 -21.32 -23.02 -54.30
C ILE A 29 -21.87 -22.27 -53.09
N VAL A 30 -23.18 -21.94 -53.09
CA VAL A 30 -23.83 -21.26 -51.96
C VAL A 30 -23.71 -22.07 -50.68
N LEU A 31 -23.97 -23.40 -50.73
CA LEU A 31 -23.82 -24.26 -49.56
C LEU A 31 -22.38 -24.32 -49.03
N VAL A 32 -21.37 -24.35 -49.90
CA VAL A 32 -19.96 -24.32 -49.51
C VAL A 32 -19.62 -22.98 -48.89
N VAL A 33 -20.06 -21.86 -49.48
CA VAL A 33 -19.85 -20.51 -48.93
C VAL A 33 -20.51 -20.39 -47.56
N ILE A 34 -21.75 -20.83 -47.38
CA ILE A 34 -22.41 -20.84 -46.06
C ILE A 34 -21.62 -21.66 -45.04
N GLY A 35 -21.15 -22.86 -45.44
CA GLY A 35 -20.33 -23.71 -44.57
C GLY A 35 -19.03 -23.02 -44.10
N ILE A 36 -18.35 -22.32 -45.01
CA ILE A 36 -17.15 -21.54 -44.69
C ILE A 36 -17.49 -20.38 -43.77
N LEU A 37 -18.56 -19.62 -44.03
CA LEU A 37 -18.99 -18.51 -43.20
C LEU A 37 -19.36 -18.96 -41.78
N ILE A 38 -20.06 -20.07 -41.61
CA ILE A 38 -20.38 -20.65 -40.31
C ILE A 38 -19.09 -21.05 -39.58
N ALA A 39 -18.16 -21.74 -40.27
CA ALA A 39 -16.89 -22.12 -39.67
C ALA A 39 -16.07 -20.91 -39.21
N LEU A 40 -16.00 -19.84 -40.00
CA LEU A 40 -15.37 -18.59 -39.67
C LEU A 40 -16.06 -17.91 -38.46
N GLN A 41 -17.39 -17.90 -38.42
CA GLN A 41 -18.13 -17.33 -37.29
C GLN A 41 -17.88 -18.08 -35.97
N ILE A 42 -17.88 -19.43 -36.03
CA ILE A 42 -17.57 -20.26 -34.86
C ILE A 42 -16.13 -20.00 -34.38
N ASN A 43 -15.17 -19.93 -35.32
CA ASN A 43 -13.78 -19.62 -34.97
C ASN A 43 -13.65 -18.23 -34.34
N ASN A 44 -14.24 -17.21 -34.94
CA ASN A 44 -14.21 -15.84 -34.41
C ASN A 44 -14.88 -15.75 -33.04
N TRP A 45 -16.00 -16.45 -32.83
CA TRP A 45 -16.66 -16.51 -31.52
C TRP A 45 -15.77 -17.17 -30.46
N ASN A 46 -15.09 -18.26 -30.82
CA ASN A 46 -14.19 -18.96 -29.90
C ASN A 46 -12.97 -18.11 -29.56
N GLU A 47 -12.36 -17.41 -30.52
CA GLU A 47 -11.25 -16.48 -30.29
C GLU A 47 -11.70 -15.29 -29.43
N LYS A 48 -12.88 -14.73 -29.71
CA LYS A 48 -13.43 -13.66 -28.86
C LYS A 48 -13.61 -14.13 -27.42
N ARG A 49 -14.20 -15.31 -27.19
CA ARG A 49 -14.39 -15.85 -25.84
C ARG A 49 -13.06 -16.05 -25.09
N LYS A 50 -12.01 -16.49 -25.78
CA LYS A 50 -10.68 -16.61 -25.19
C LYS A 50 -10.12 -15.25 -24.78
N THR A 51 -10.26 -14.25 -25.65
CA THR A 51 -9.81 -12.89 -25.39
C THR A 51 -10.57 -12.27 -24.21
N ASP A 52 -11.90 -12.42 -24.17
CA ASP A 52 -12.73 -11.92 -23.08
C ASP A 52 -12.30 -12.54 -21.72
N ASN A 53 -12.03 -13.85 -21.66
CA ASN A 53 -11.53 -14.50 -20.44
C ASN A 53 -10.14 -13.99 -20.02
N ILE A 54 -9.25 -13.71 -20.97
CA ILE A 54 -7.92 -13.14 -20.70
C ILE A 54 -8.07 -11.73 -20.12
N LEU A 55 -8.93 -10.91 -20.72
CA LEU A 55 -9.21 -9.55 -20.24
C LEU A 55 -9.79 -9.54 -18.82
N GLU A 56 -10.78 -10.40 -18.56
CA GLU A 56 -11.38 -10.53 -17.24
C GLU A 56 -10.34 -10.88 -16.18
N ASN A 57 -9.43 -11.80 -16.47
CA ASN A 57 -8.33 -12.14 -15.58
C ASN A 57 -7.38 -10.95 -15.33
N TYR A 58 -7.06 -10.16 -16.37
CA TYR A 58 -6.24 -8.96 -16.20
C TYR A 58 -6.96 -7.90 -15.36
N TYR A 59 -8.26 -7.70 -15.57
CA TYR A 59 -9.02 -6.76 -14.74
C TYR A 59 -9.02 -7.15 -13.27
N HIS A 60 -9.18 -8.43 -12.95
CA HIS A 60 -9.09 -8.92 -11.57
C HIS A 60 -7.70 -8.66 -10.95
N GLN A 61 -6.62 -8.86 -11.71
CA GLN A 61 -5.27 -8.58 -11.26
C GLN A 61 -5.04 -7.07 -11.06
N ILE A 62 -5.45 -6.24 -12.02
CA ILE A 62 -5.36 -4.77 -11.93
C ILE A 62 -6.10 -4.28 -10.69
N ILE A 63 -7.34 -4.69 -10.49
CA ILE A 63 -8.14 -4.29 -9.32
C ILE A 63 -7.45 -4.72 -8.03
N THR A 64 -6.88 -5.91 -7.98
CA THR A 64 -6.15 -6.41 -6.80
C THR A 64 -4.92 -5.56 -6.49
N ASP A 65 -4.14 -5.19 -7.51
CA ASP A 65 -2.95 -4.33 -7.34
C ASP A 65 -3.36 -2.92 -6.91
N LEU A 66 -4.34 -2.32 -7.58
CA LEU A 66 -4.88 -1.00 -7.23
C LEU A 66 -5.47 -0.95 -5.82
N ALA A 67 -6.14 -2.03 -5.39
CA ALA A 67 -6.70 -2.13 -4.05
C ALA A 67 -5.63 -2.12 -2.97
N LYS A 68 -4.54 -2.84 -3.18
CA LYS A 68 -3.38 -2.84 -2.26
C LYS A 68 -2.75 -1.44 -2.19
N ASP A 69 -2.56 -0.80 -3.34
CA ASP A 69 -1.98 0.54 -3.42
C ASP A 69 -2.89 1.58 -2.75
N TYR A 70 -4.19 1.51 -2.97
CA TYR A 70 -5.17 2.39 -2.33
C TYR A 70 -5.10 2.32 -0.80
N ASN A 71 -5.10 1.10 -0.25
CA ASN A 71 -5.00 0.89 1.19
C ASN A 71 -3.65 1.38 1.75
N ARG A 72 -2.56 1.16 1.01
CA ARG A 72 -1.23 1.64 1.38
C ARG A 72 -1.18 3.16 1.41
N MET A 73 -1.64 3.81 0.34
CA MET A 73 -1.71 5.28 0.27
C MET A 73 -2.55 5.87 1.40
N HIS A 74 -3.69 5.26 1.71
CA HIS A 74 -4.54 5.73 2.80
C HIS A 74 -3.80 5.73 4.15
N TYR A 75 -3.04 4.67 4.43
CA TYR A 75 -2.19 4.61 5.62
C TYR A 75 -1.08 5.66 5.59
N ASP A 76 -0.36 5.76 4.47
CA ASP A 76 0.78 6.67 4.35
C ASP A 76 0.34 8.14 4.45
N LEU A 77 -0.81 8.51 3.88
CA LEU A 77 -1.40 9.84 4.01
C LEU A 77 -1.76 10.17 5.48
N ASN A 78 -2.42 9.25 6.17
CA ASN A 78 -2.78 9.45 7.57
C ASN A 78 -1.53 9.54 8.46
N ASN A 79 -0.54 8.67 8.23
CA ASN A 79 0.71 8.67 8.99
C ASN A 79 1.50 9.95 8.76
N LEU A 80 1.59 10.42 7.51
CA LEU A 80 2.28 11.66 7.18
C LEU A 80 1.60 12.87 7.81
N GLU A 81 0.28 12.95 7.75
CA GLU A 81 -0.49 14.04 8.35
C GLU A 81 -0.35 14.05 9.88
N ALA A 82 -0.61 12.92 10.55
CA ALA A 82 -0.63 12.84 12.01
C ALA A 82 0.76 12.94 12.65
N ASN A 83 1.77 12.30 12.08
CA ASN A 83 3.08 12.14 12.72
C ASN A 83 4.16 13.08 12.19
N TYR A 84 3.91 13.78 11.07
CA TYR A 84 4.89 14.71 10.52
C TYR A 84 4.33 16.12 10.28
N LEU A 85 3.31 16.28 9.42
CA LEU A 85 2.85 17.62 9.03
C LEU A 85 2.33 18.45 10.19
N ILE A 86 1.62 17.83 11.14
CA ILE A 86 1.13 18.50 12.35
C ILE A 86 2.31 18.90 13.24
N THR A 87 3.23 17.97 13.51
CA THR A 87 4.39 18.24 14.38
C THR A 87 5.33 19.27 13.78
N TYR A 88 5.54 19.25 12.46
CA TYR A 88 6.31 20.27 11.77
C TYR A 88 5.66 21.65 11.85
N ASN A 89 4.35 21.74 11.67
CA ASN A 89 3.63 23.01 11.79
C ASN A 89 3.73 23.60 13.20
N GLU A 90 3.68 22.76 14.24
CA GLU A 90 3.90 23.19 15.63
C GLU A 90 5.33 23.70 15.85
N PHE A 91 6.32 23.00 15.31
CA PHE A 91 7.72 23.42 15.34
C PHE A 91 7.91 24.77 14.64
N ALA A 92 7.44 24.91 13.41
CA ALA A 92 7.58 26.12 12.60
C ALA A 92 6.92 27.34 13.28
N LYS A 93 5.76 27.17 13.92
CA LYS A 93 5.08 28.23 14.68
C LYS A 93 5.88 28.71 15.91
N LYS A 94 6.70 27.84 16.49
CA LYS A 94 7.53 28.18 17.65
C LYS A 94 8.85 28.82 17.29
N LEU A 95 9.36 28.64 16.07
CA LEU A 95 10.66 29.19 15.65
C LEU A 95 10.84 30.67 15.91
N PRO A 96 9.86 31.57 15.62
CA PRO A 96 10.01 33.00 15.87
C PRO A 96 10.16 33.38 17.35
N THR A 97 9.80 32.50 18.28
CA THR A 97 9.88 32.71 19.72
C THR A 97 11.12 32.10 20.34
N GLN A 98 11.93 31.36 19.58
CA GLN A 98 13.18 30.78 20.08
C GLN A 98 14.24 31.85 20.19
N ASN A 99 14.91 31.91 21.35
CA ASN A 99 15.88 32.94 21.69
C ASN A 99 17.35 32.44 21.65
N SER A 100 17.57 31.19 21.34
CA SER A 100 18.91 30.61 21.23
C SER A 100 18.96 29.41 20.24
N PRO A 101 20.14 29.14 19.66
CA PRO A 101 20.34 27.91 18.85
C PRO A 101 20.00 26.65 19.62
N LYS A 102 20.36 26.52 20.89
CA LYS A 102 20.02 25.38 21.76
C LYS A 102 18.51 25.19 21.87
N ALA A 103 17.73 26.27 21.99
CA ALA A 103 16.26 26.19 22.05
C ALA A 103 15.66 25.68 20.76
N ILE A 104 16.21 26.05 19.59
CA ILE A 104 15.81 25.51 18.28
C ILE A 104 16.08 24.01 18.21
N ILE A 105 17.28 23.56 18.59
CA ILE A 105 17.69 22.15 18.60
C ILE A 105 16.72 21.33 19.48
N LEU A 106 16.47 21.76 20.69
CA LEU A 106 15.54 21.09 21.60
C LEU A 106 14.09 21.05 21.07
N SER A 107 13.65 22.12 20.39
CA SER A 107 12.31 22.17 19.83
C SER A 107 12.13 21.16 18.66
N SER A 108 13.22 20.75 18.01
CA SER A 108 13.21 19.77 16.91
C SER A 108 13.11 18.32 17.39
N GLU A 109 13.27 18.04 18.67
CA GLU A 109 13.23 16.69 19.25
C GLU A 109 11.92 15.95 18.95
N LYS A 110 10.82 16.70 18.84
CA LYS A 110 9.49 16.14 18.51
C LYS A 110 9.30 15.82 17.04
N LEU A 111 10.21 16.26 16.17
CA LEU A 111 10.13 16.01 14.73
C LEU A 111 10.57 14.59 14.42
N ASN A 112 9.65 13.81 13.91
CA ASN A 112 9.97 12.44 13.47
C ASN A 112 10.65 12.49 12.09
N TYR A 113 11.97 12.35 12.06
CA TYR A 113 12.76 12.37 10.83
C TYR A 113 12.54 11.13 9.94
N ASN A 114 12.09 10.02 10.52
CA ASN A 114 11.84 8.78 9.78
C ASN A 114 10.47 8.75 9.07
N THR A 115 9.55 9.66 9.42
CA THR A 115 8.24 9.70 8.76
C THR A 115 8.39 10.28 7.36
N THR A 116 8.09 9.47 6.37
CA THR A 116 8.01 9.83 4.95
C THR A 116 6.99 8.93 4.28
N ALA A 117 6.46 9.35 3.14
CA ALA A 117 5.41 8.65 2.40
C ALA A 117 5.85 8.25 0.99
N TYR A 118 7.08 7.73 0.82
CA TYR A 118 7.41 7.13 -0.47
C TYR A 118 6.83 5.72 -0.57
N THR A 119 5.70 5.61 -1.24
CA THR A 119 4.99 4.36 -1.47
C THR A 119 5.58 3.63 -2.67
N ASN A 120 5.96 2.37 -2.49
CA ASN A 120 6.30 1.50 -3.62
C ASN A 120 5.02 0.87 -4.15
N PHE A 121 4.60 1.25 -5.35
CA PHE A 121 3.35 0.84 -5.96
C PHE A 121 3.42 -0.54 -6.62
N ASN A 122 2.28 -1.25 -6.67
CA ASN A 122 2.16 -2.54 -7.34
C ASN A 122 1.90 -2.34 -8.83
N THR A 123 2.97 -2.25 -9.61
CA THR A 123 2.90 -2.04 -11.08
C THR A 123 3.07 -3.33 -11.88
N ASN A 124 3.08 -4.50 -11.24
CA ASN A 124 3.41 -5.77 -11.88
C ASN A 124 2.45 -6.14 -13.00
N THR A 125 1.15 -5.98 -12.81
CA THR A 125 0.14 -6.32 -13.82
C THR A 125 0.26 -5.43 -15.05
N ILE A 126 0.43 -4.11 -14.88
CA ILE A 126 0.60 -3.20 -16.02
C ILE A 126 1.94 -3.44 -16.75
N GLN A 127 3.01 -3.76 -16.04
CA GLN A 127 4.29 -4.13 -16.64
C GLN A 127 4.16 -5.42 -17.45
N THR A 128 3.44 -6.42 -16.94
CA THR A 128 3.16 -7.67 -17.64
C THR A 128 2.38 -7.41 -18.92
N LEU A 129 1.29 -6.64 -18.85
CA LEU A 129 0.48 -6.24 -20.00
C LEU A 129 1.30 -5.55 -21.09
N GLN A 130 2.22 -4.68 -20.69
CA GLN A 130 3.14 -3.99 -21.63
C GLN A 130 4.16 -4.96 -22.24
N ALA A 131 4.75 -5.83 -21.44
CA ALA A 131 5.78 -6.78 -21.88
C ALA A 131 5.23 -7.86 -22.83
N THR A 132 4.01 -8.36 -22.57
CA THR A 132 3.35 -9.34 -23.45
C THR A 132 2.72 -8.71 -24.70
N GLY A 133 2.52 -7.39 -24.68
CA GLY A 133 1.78 -6.66 -25.71
C GLY A 133 0.26 -6.79 -25.57
N ASP A 134 -0.24 -7.39 -24.49
CA ASP A 134 -1.68 -7.56 -24.23
C ASP A 134 -2.35 -6.25 -23.81
N ILE A 135 -1.57 -5.23 -23.49
CA ILE A 135 -2.07 -3.87 -23.20
C ILE A 135 -2.98 -3.31 -24.32
N LYS A 136 -2.79 -3.77 -25.56
CA LYS A 136 -3.63 -3.43 -26.71
C LYS A 136 -5.04 -4.02 -26.64
N LEU A 137 -5.25 -5.08 -25.86
CA LEU A 137 -6.56 -5.70 -25.65
C LEU A 137 -7.44 -4.85 -24.72
N ILE A 138 -6.82 -4.07 -23.84
CA ILE A 138 -7.50 -3.18 -22.90
C ILE A 138 -8.14 -2.00 -23.69
N PRO A 139 -9.41 -1.64 -23.43
CA PRO A 139 -10.06 -0.47 -24.01
C PRO A 139 -9.23 0.79 -23.82
N THR A 140 -9.30 1.67 -24.82
CA THR A 140 -8.41 2.84 -24.92
C THR A 140 -8.42 3.72 -23.65
N ASP A 141 -9.61 3.95 -23.09
CA ASP A 141 -9.77 4.84 -21.93
C ASP A 141 -9.12 4.24 -20.68
N ILE A 142 -9.39 2.96 -20.39
CA ILE A 142 -8.77 2.24 -19.26
C ILE A 142 -7.27 2.14 -19.47
N ARG A 143 -6.82 1.82 -20.68
CA ARG A 143 -5.40 1.70 -21.02
C ARG A 143 -4.64 3.01 -20.79
N ASN A 144 -5.18 4.12 -21.29
CA ASN A 144 -4.55 5.44 -21.14
C ASN A 144 -4.49 5.82 -19.67
N SER A 145 -5.59 5.66 -18.92
CA SER A 145 -5.63 5.93 -17.48
C SER A 145 -4.64 5.06 -16.69
N LEU A 146 -4.47 3.79 -17.04
CA LEU A 146 -3.46 2.92 -16.41
C LEU A 146 -2.03 3.37 -16.67
N ILE A 147 -1.74 3.80 -17.91
CA ILE A 147 -0.39 4.28 -18.28
C ILE A 147 -0.10 5.61 -17.56
N GLU A 148 -1.07 6.52 -17.51
CA GLU A 148 -0.94 7.81 -16.84
C GLU A 148 -0.76 7.62 -15.33
N LEU A 149 -1.61 6.79 -14.70
CA LEU A 149 -1.49 6.43 -13.29
C LEU A 149 -0.09 5.88 -12.97
N LYS A 150 0.41 4.93 -13.77
CA LYS A 150 1.75 4.38 -13.57
C LYS A 150 2.83 5.46 -13.63
N ASN A 151 2.75 6.37 -14.59
CA ASN A 151 3.72 7.46 -14.72
C ASN A 151 3.69 8.39 -13.51
N ASP A 152 2.50 8.68 -12.96
CA ASP A 152 2.33 9.52 -11.79
C ASP A 152 2.82 8.83 -10.51
N GLN A 153 2.57 7.53 -10.39
CA GLN A 153 3.12 6.68 -9.34
C GLN A 153 4.66 6.68 -9.36
N ASP A 154 5.27 6.44 -10.53
CA ASP A 154 6.73 6.40 -10.69
C ASP A 154 7.36 7.78 -10.38
N ARG A 155 6.75 8.88 -10.85
CA ARG A 155 7.21 10.26 -10.56
C ARG A 155 7.13 10.58 -9.08
N THR A 156 6.00 10.26 -8.45
CA THR A 156 5.76 10.55 -7.04
C THR A 156 6.71 9.76 -6.15
N TYR A 157 6.90 8.46 -6.43
CA TYR A 157 7.85 7.62 -5.71
C TYR A 157 9.27 8.18 -5.80
N LYS A 158 9.72 8.51 -7.03
CA LYS A 158 11.06 9.05 -7.25
C LYS A 158 11.26 10.39 -6.54
N ALA A 159 10.34 11.33 -6.70
CA ALA A 159 10.43 12.65 -6.08
C ALA A 159 10.45 12.57 -4.55
N SER A 160 9.59 11.74 -3.96
CA SER A 160 9.54 11.52 -2.52
C SER A 160 10.83 10.89 -1.98
N LYS A 161 11.35 9.88 -2.69
CA LYS A 161 12.61 9.22 -2.35
C LYS A 161 13.79 10.19 -2.45
N ASP A 162 13.92 10.93 -3.55
CA ASP A 162 14.99 11.90 -3.77
C ASP A 162 14.97 13.01 -2.69
N ASN A 163 13.77 13.49 -2.30
CA ASN A 163 13.59 14.45 -1.22
C ASN A 163 14.03 13.90 0.14
N TYR A 164 13.69 12.65 0.44
CA TYR A 164 14.10 12.01 1.68
C TYR A 164 15.62 11.74 1.73
N ASP A 165 16.21 11.28 0.65
CA ASP A 165 17.67 11.07 0.54
C ASP A 165 18.44 12.40 0.69
N TYR A 166 17.92 13.48 0.09
CA TYR A 166 18.46 14.83 0.29
C TYR A 166 18.39 15.25 1.76
N PHE A 167 17.22 15.09 2.38
CA PHE A 167 17.04 15.39 3.78
C PHE A 167 18.03 14.63 4.68
N LEU A 168 18.19 13.32 4.47
CA LEU A 168 19.13 12.51 5.23
C LEU A 168 20.59 12.98 5.05
N THR A 169 20.94 13.41 3.84
CA THR A 169 22.25 13.98 3.56
C THR A 169 22.49 15.27 4.33
N GLU A 170 21.50 16.16 4.34
CA GLU A 170 21.62 17.46 5.02
C GLU A 170 21.61 17.30 6.54
N ILE A 171 20.68 16.52 7.10
CA ILE A 171 20.63 16.31 8.55
C ILE A 171 21.85 15.54 9.09
N GLY A 172 22.47 14.70 8.23
CA GLY A 172 23.72 14.02 8.53
C GLY A 172 24.87 14.97 8.81
N LYS A 173 24.89 16.17 8.22
CA LYS A 173 25.87 17.22 8.52
C LYS A 173 25.72 17.72 9.96
N ALA A 174 24.49 17.95 10.41
CA ALA A 174 24.23 18.29 11.81
C ALA A 174 24.67 17.19 12.77
N THR A 175 24.45 15.93 12.40
CA THR A 175 24.90 14.77 13.20
C THR A 175 26.44 14.74 13.30
N ALA A 176 27.16 15.04 12.21
CA ALA A 176 28.61 15.12 12.23
C ALA A 176 29.16 16.25 13.14
N LEU A 177 28.36 17.31 13.35
CA LEU A 177 28.66 18.41 14.27
C LEU A 177 28.24 18.13 15.75
N GLY A 178 27.68 16.93 16.00
CA GLY A 178 27.28 16.51 17.33
C GLY A 178 25.77 16.60 17.61
N TYR A 179 24.92 16.82 16.55
CA TYR A 179 23.48 16.78 16.73
C TYR A 179 23.01 15.38 17.08
N ASN A 180 22.50 15.24 18.29
CA ASN A 180 21.75 14.07 18.73
C ASN A 180 20.63 14.54 19.67
N PRO A 181 19.35 14.50 19.25
CA PRO A 181 18.25 14.98 20.05
C PRO A 181 18.16 14.32 21.43
N ASN A 182 18.47 13.03 21.50
CA ASN A 182 18.42 12.25 22.73
C ASN A 182 19.53 12.63 23.75
N LEU A 183 20.62 13.22 23.26
CA LEU A 183 21.75 13.61 24.10
C LEU A 183 21.61 15.05 24.63
N ILE A 184 20.82 15.87 23.96
CA ILE A 184 20.63 17.29 24.31
C ILE A 184 19.44 17.47 25.26
N SER A 185 18.51 16.50 25.24
CA SER A 185 17.36 16.47 26.14
C SER A 185 17.78 16.10 27.57
N SER A 186 17.47 16.96 28.50
CA SER A 186 17.82 16.84 29.94
C SER A 186 16.96 15.79 30.69
N ASN A 187 16.59 14.70 30.08
CA ASN A 187 15.96 13.59 30.79
C ASN A 187 17.00 12.87 31.63
N GLU A 188 16.70 12.60 32.89
CA GLU A 188 17.57 12.12 33.98
C GLU A 188 18.46 10.90 33.69
N THR A 189 18.28 10.24 32.52
CA THR A 189 19.09 9.11 32.07
C THR A 189 20.36 9.50 31.29
N THR A 190 20.59 10.80 31.04
CA THR A 190 21.65 11.30 30.14
C THR A 190 22.79 12.07 30.84
N THR A 191 22.97 11.92 32.15
CA THR A 191 24.02 12.62 32.93
C THR A 191 25.46 12.38 32.43
N VAL A 192 25.72 11.26 31.75
CA VAL A 192 27.04 10.95 31.14
C VAL A 192 27.33 11.85 29.93
N ASN A 193 26.32 12.44 29.31
CA ASN A 193 26.44 13.10 28.02
C ASN A 193 26.67 14.61 28.10
N GLU A 194 26.23 15.31 29.19
CA GLU A 194 26.50 16.75 29.35
C GLU A 194 27.98 17.05 29.49
N GLN A 195 28.71 16.25 30.26
CA GLN A 195 30.14 16.44 30.43
C GLN A 195 30.89 16.14 29.12
N LEU A 196 30.52 15.04 28.42
CA LEU A 196 31.12 14.71 27.15
C LEU A 196 30.87 15.79 26.09
N TYR A 197 29.66 16.40 26.08
CA TYR A 197 29.35 17.51 25.19
C TYR A 197 30.20 18.73 25.42
N LYS A 198 30.50 19.06 26.71
CA LYS A 198 31.40 20.13 27.09
C LYS A 198 32.84 19.83 26.73
N ASP A 199 33.27 18.60 26.99
CA ASP A 199 34.65 18.16 26.72
C ASP A 199 34.95 18.13 25.21
N LEU A 200 33.92 17.90 24.38
CA LEU A 200 33.99 17.90 22.91
C LEU A 200 33.68 19.27 22.28
N GLU A 201 33.44 20.30 23.10
CA GLU A 201 33.11 21.68 22.67
C GLU A 201 31.94 21.73 21.66
N ILE A 202 30.98 20.79 21.74
CA ILE A 202 29.85 20.66 20.79
C ILE A 202 28.93 21.88 20.85
N GLU A 203 28.87 22.58 21.98
CA GLU A 203 28.05 23.79 22.13
C GLU A 203 28.47 24.91 21.15
N ASP A 204 29.73 24.96 20.74
CA ASP A 204 30.23 25.93 19.78
C ASP A 204 29.62 25.71 18.38
N ASN A 205 29.16 24.48 18.08
CA ASN A 205 28.50 24.09 16.81
C ASN A 205 26.99 24.35 16.82
N PHE A 206 26.38 24.71 17.95
CA PHE A 206 24.92 24.89 18.05
C PHE A 206 24.33 25.86 17.03
N PRO A 207 24.97 27.01 16.70
CA PRO A 207 24.46 27.92 15.68
C PRO A 207 24.35 27.23 14.30
N GLU A 208 25.36 26.47 13.89
CA GLU A 208 25.40 25.77 12.62
C GLU A 208 24.43 24.58 12.61
N ILE A 209 24.38 23.80 13.69
CA ILE A 209 23.42 22.71 13.88
C ILE A 209 21.97 23.23 13.76
N ALA A 210 21.64 24.31 14.44
CA ALA A 210 20.31 24.93 14.43
C ALA A 210 19.92 25.37 13.01
N LEU A 211 20.85 25.96 12.25
CA LEU A 211 20.63 26.39 10.87
C LEU A 211 20.35 25.18 9.97
N ILE A 212 21.17 24.12 10.09
CA ILE A 212 20.96 22.88 9.31
C ILE A 212 19.61 22.25 9.64
N ILE A 213 19.22 22.17 10.90
CA ILE A 213 17.92 21.64 11.31
C ILE A 213 16.79 22.44 10.66
N VAL A 214 16.78 23.76 10.80
CA VAL A 214 15.71 24.60 10.24
C VAL A 214 15.63 24.44 8.73
N SER A 215 16.77 24.49 8.02
CA SER A 215 16.80 24.42 6.55
C SER A 215 16.45 23.03 6.04
N SER A 216 16.97 21.95 6.63
CA SER A 216 16.70 20.57 6.18
C SER A 216 15.24 20.18 6.45
N TYR A 217 14.68 20.50 7.61
CA TYR A 217 13.27 20.22 7.88
C TYR A 217 12.32 21.10 7.07
N PHE A 218 12.70 22.33 6.74
CA PHE A 218 11.93 23.15 5.80
C PHE A 218 11.88 22.49 4.41
N ALA A 219 13.03 22.09 3.86
CA ALA A 219 13.10 21.41 2.58
C ALA A 219 12.30 20.10 2.58
N LYS A 220 12.46 19.27 3.64
CA LYS A 220 11.68 18.05 3.83
C LYS A 220 10.18 18.33 3.82
N ASN A 221 9.73 19.34 4.55
CA ASN A 221 8.31 19.69 4.63
C ASN A 221 7.72 20.08 3.28
N VAL A 222 8.45 20.81 2.45
CA VAL A 222 8.01 21.16 1.09
C VAL A 222 7.81 19.91 0.26
N GLY A 223 8.77 18.98 0.28
CA GLY A 223 8.67 17.72 -0.45
C GLY A 223 7.56 16.79 0.08
N GLU A 224 7.39 16.69 1.41
CA GLU A 224 6.33 15.87 1.98
C GLU A 224 4.92 16.42 1.71
N LEU A 225 4.75 17.75 1.66
CA LEU A 225 3.50 18.38 1.26
C LEU A 225 3.18 18.10 -0.21
N GLU A 226 4.17 18.11 -1.09
CA GLU A 226 4.01 17.76 -2.49
C GLU A 226 3.64 16.28 -2.64
N THR A 227 4.38 15.40 -1.96
CA THR A 227 4.08 13.95 -1.91
C THR A 227 2.65 13.69 -1.42
N TYR A 228 2.22 14.37 -0.36
CA TYR A 228 0.87 14.26 0.18
C TYR A 228 -0.22 14.64 -0.86
N ARG A 229 0.00 15.73 -1.62
CA ARG A 229 -0.92 16.16 -2.67
C ARG A 229 -0.96 15.16 -3.83
N ASN A 230 0.21 14.68 -4.26
CA ASN A 230 0.33 13.71 -5.35
C ASN A 230 -0.33 12.37 -4.98
N LEU A 231 -0.12 11.87 -3.76
CA LEU A 231 -0.78 10.64 -3.29
C LEU A 231 -2.31 10.78 -3.24
N LYS A 232 -2.84 11.96 -2.89
CA LYS A 232 -4.28 12.22 -2.95
C LYS A 232 -4.80 12.20 -4.39
N SER A 233 -4.09 12.82 -5.33
CA SER A 233 -4.44 12.79 -6.75
C SER A 233 -4.43 11.35 -7.28
N ILE A 234 -3.36 10.60 -7.03
CA ILE A 234 -3.24 9.19 -7.41
C ILE A 234 -4.39 8.35 -6.82
N GLN A 235 -4.82 8.64 -5.60
CA GLN A 235 -5.94 7.94 -4.97
C GLN A 235 -7.27 8.22 -5.69
N GLU A 236 -7.47 9.44 -6.20
CA GLU A 236 -8.62 9.80 -7.04
C GLU A 236 -8.57 9.09 -8.40
N ASP A 237 -7.40 9.01 -9.03
CA ASP A 237 -7.20 8.31 -10.31
C ASP A 237 -7.47 6.80 -10.17
N VAL A 238 -7.03 6.19 -9.07
CA VAL A 238 -7.35 4.79 -8.74
C VAL A 238 -8.87 4.60 -8.60
N ASN A 239 -9.58 5.51 -7.94
CA ASN A 239 -11.03 5.43 -7.83
C ASN A 239 -11.72 5.52 -9.20
N ASN A 240 -11.26 6.42 -10.06
CA ASN A 240 -11.79 6.57 -11.42
C ASN A 240 -11.55 5.29 -12.25
N LEU A 241 -10.38 4.68 -12.14
CA LEU A 241 -10.07 3.41 -12.79
C LEU A 241 -10.96 2.26 -12.29
N PHE A 242 -11.25 2.19 -11.00
CA PHE A 242 -12.19 1.21 -10.46
C PHE A 242 -13.58 1.35 -11.11
N LEU A 243 -14.06 2.59 -11.30
CA LEU A 243 -15.36 2.83 -11.95
C LEU A 243 -15.34 2.38 -13.42
N LEU A 244 -14.31 2.73 -14.17
CA LEU A 244 -14.16 2.35 -15.57
C LEU A 244 -14.09 0.82 -15.74
N ILE A 245 -13.32 0.12 -14.90
CA ILE A 245 -13.18 -1.33 -14.96
C ILE A 245 -14.49 -2.03 -14.56
N ASN A 246 -15.21 -1.52 -13.56
CA ASN A 246 -16.54 -2.04 -13.20
C ASN A 246 -17.55 -1.91 -14.33
N GLU A 247 -17.55 -0.78 -15.03
CA GLU A 247 -18.41 -0.57 -16.19
C GLU A 247 -18.10 -1.57 -17.30
N GLU A 248 -16.82 -1.80 -17.58
CA GLU A 248 -16.39 -2.78 -18.61
C GLU A 248 -16.73 -4.22 -18.22
N LEU A 249 -16.60 -4.60 -16.93
CA LEU A 249 -16.97 -5.91 -16.44
C LEU A 249 -18.50 -6.13 -16.44
N GLY A 250 -19.30 -5.07 -16.42
CA GLY A 250 -20.77 -5.12 -16.36
C GLY A 250 -21.34 -5.62 -15.01
N TYR A 251 -20.49 -5.74 -13.99
CA TYR A 251 -20.90 -6.06 -12.63
C TYR A 251 -19.95 -5.41 -11.60
N PRO A 252 -20.46 -5.02 -10.39
CA PRO A 252 -19.62 -4.44 -9.37
C PRO A 252 -18.64 -5.49 -8.80
N TYR A 253 -17.36 -5.16 -8.82
CA TYR A 253 -16.35 -5.99 -8.19
C TYR A 253 -16.41 -5.78 -6.67
N LYS A 254 -16.73 -6.83 -5.91
CA LYS A 254 -16.96 -6.76 -4.45
C LYS A 254 -15.80 -6.13 -3.66
N ASP A 255 -14.57 -6.35 -4.12
CA ASP A 255 -13.40 -5.79 -3.44
C ASP A 255 -13.26 -4.29 -3.65
N ILE A 256 -13.80 -3.71 -4.74
CA ILE A 256 -13.80 -2.26 -4.96
C ILE A 256 -14.65 -1.56 -3.90
N GLU A 257 -15.85 -2.02 -3.63
CA GLU A 257 -16.69 -1.44 -2.57
C GLU A 257 -16.00 -1.48 -1.22
N ARG A 258 -15.28 -2.57 -0.93
CA ARG A 258 -14.52 -2.73 0.33
C ARG A 258 -13.33 -1.78 0.40
N VAL A 259 -12.64 -1.54 -0.71
CA VAL A 259 -11.42 -0.69 -0.79
C VAL A 259 -11.76 0.80 -0.86
N THR A 260 -12.80 1.18 -1.61
CA THR A 260 -13.22 2.58 -1.76
C THR A 260 -14.05 3.10 -0.59
N ARG A 261 -14.49 2.21 0.30
CA ARG A 261 -15.27 2.61 1.46
C ARG A 261 -14.39 3.43 2.40
N LYS A 262 -14.78 4.66 2.69
CA LYS A 262 -14.13 5.55 3.66
C LYS A 262 -14.43 5.06 5.08
N TYR A 263 -13.65 4.11 5.56
CA TYR A 263 -13.71 3.70 6.96
C TYR A 263 -13.28 4.84 7.87
N LYS A 264 -13.95 5.00 9.01
CA LYS A 264 -13.43 5.84 10.08
C LYS A 264 -12.16 5.21 10.64
N THR A 265 -11.16 6.01 10.94
CA THR A 265 -9.92 5.53 11.55
C THR A 265 -10.11 5.28 13.06
N LEU A 266 -9.39 4.31 13.63
CA LEU A 266 -9.54 3.91 15.04
C LEU A 266 -9.07 5.02 16.02
N ASP A 267 -8.17 5.91 15.58
CA ASP A 267 -7.76 7.09 16.34
C ASP A 267 -8.94 8.02 16.67
N LYS A 268 -9.97 8.07 15.82
CA LYS A 268 -11.20 8.79 16.14
C LYS A 268 -11.90 8.23 17.39
N LEU A 269 -11.81 6.93 17.65
CA LEU A 269 -12.33 6.33 18.88
C LEU A 269 -11.52 6.75 20.11
N VAL A 270 -10.20 6.79 19.98
CA VAL A 270 -9.29 7.26 21.04
C VAL A 270 -9.63 8.70 21.43
N ASN A 271 -9.83 9.56 20.44
CA ASN A 271 -10.12 10.98 20.65
C ASN A 271 -11.52 11.25 21.23
N THR A 272 -12.40 10.24 21.34
CA THR A 272 -13.69 10.38 22.02
C THR A 272 -13.61 10.28 23.56
N GLY A 273 -12.44 10.04 24.12
CA GLY A 273 -12.24 9.83 25.55
C GLY A 273 -12.71 8.46 26.05
N LYS A 274 -12.97 7.51 25.16
CA LYS A 274 -13.33 6.13 25.51
C LYS A 274 -12.14 5.40 26.13
N THR A 275 -12.44 4.53 27.08
CA THR A 275 -11.48 3.57 27.61
C THR A 275 -11.11 2.52 26.54
N VAL A 276 -9.96 1.87 26.70
CA VAL A 276 -9.56 0.78 25.79
C VAL A 276 -10.58 -0.35 25.72
N ASP A 277 -11.20 -0.69 26.84
CA ASP A 277 -12.22 -1.75 26.88
C ASP A 277 -13.48 -1.35 26.10
N GLU A 278 -13.89 -0.09 26.14
CA GLU A 278 -14.98 0.44 25.32
C GLU A 278 -14.59 0.48 23.83
N ILE A 279 -13.36 0.82 23.49
CA ILE A 279 -12.86 0.80 22.11
C ILE A 279 -12.87 -0.64 21.57
N ILE A 280 -12.38 -1.61 22.35
CA ILE A 280 -12.41 -3.03 22.02
C ILE A 280 -13.86 -3.50 21.79
N ALA A 281 -14.79 -3.10 22.63
CA ALA A 281 -16.20 -3.42 22.47
C ALA A 281 -16.77 -2.88 21.15
N VAL A 282 -16.45 -1.63 20.80
CA VAL A 282 -16.85 -1.04 19.52
C VAL A 282 -16.24 -1.81 18.34
N ILE A 283 -14.95 -2.18 18.41
CA ILE A 283 -14.29 -2.94 17.35
C ILE A 283 -14.91 -4.33 17.20
N LYS A 284 -15.19 -5.04 18.29
CA LYS A 284 -15.80 -6.38 18.27
C LYS A 284 -17.24 -6.37 17.77
N ALA A 285 -17.97 -5.29 17.99
CA ALA A 285 -19.34 -5.11 17.51
C ALA A 285 -19.45 -4.78 16.02
N GLN A 286 -18.33 -4.53 15.32
CA GLN A 286 -18.34 -4.24 13.89
C GLN A 286 -18.75 -5.48 13.07
N ASP A 287 -19.55 -5.25 12.04
CA ASP A 287 -19.69 -6.23 10.96
C ASP A 287 -18.36 -6.36 10.23
N ARG A 288 -17.77 -7.54 10.21
CA ARG A 288 -16.45 -7.77 9.61
C ARG A 288 -16.44 -7.59 8.09
N GLU A 289 -17.56 -7.83 7.44
CA GLU A 289 -17.69 -7.62 5.98
C GLU A 289 -17.96 -6.16 5.63
N ASN A 290 -18.56 -5.41 6.58
CA ASN A 290 -18.98 -4.03 6.36
C ASN A 290 -18.75 -3.13 7.60
N PRO A 291 -17.50 -3.01 8.09
CA PRO A 291 -17.24 -2.25 9.30
C PRO A 291 -17.37 -0.74 9.08
N GLU A 292 -17.76 -0.01 10.11
CA GLU A 292 -17.74 1.45 10.12
C GLU A 292 -16.32 2.01 10.31
N TYR A 293 -15.52 1.30 11.11
CA TYR A 293 -14.12 1.63 11.38
C TYR A 293 -13.18 0.69 10.64
N ASN A 294 -11.99 1.16 10.28
CA ASN A 294 -10.98 0.28 9.70
C ASN A 294 -10.42 -0.66 10.77
N ILE A 295 -10.95 -1.86 10.81
CA ILE A 295 -10.57 -2.92 11.75
C ILE A 295 -9.59 -3.93 11.14
N SER A 296 -8.90 -3.58 10.02
CA SER A 296 -7.87 -4.45 9.46
C SER A 296 -6.71 -4.66 10.44
N GLU A 297 -6.03 -5.79 10.29
CA GLU A 297 -4.88 -6.19 11.12
C GLU A 297 -3.92 -5.05 11.38
N ARG A 298 -3.53 -4.35 10.31
CA ARG A 298 -2.59 -3.23 10.38
C ARG A 298 -3.09 -2.07 11.23
N TYR A 299 -4.38 -1.72 11.13
CA TYR A 299 -4.94 -0.60 11.90
C TYR A 299 -5.13 -0.95 13.36
N ILE A 300 -5.52 -2.18 13.69
CA ILE A 300 -5.55 -2.65 15.08
C ILE A 300 -4.12 -2.70 15.63
N ASN A 301 -3.15 -3.17 14.85
CA ASN A 301 -1.74 -3.18 15.25
C ASN A 301 -1.20 -1.78 15.54
N SER A 302 -1.50 -0.83 14.66
CA SER A 302 -1.10 0.59 14.85
C SER A 302 -1.72 1.20 16.11
N LEU A 303 -2.96 0.84 16.43
CA LEU A 303 -3.60 1.25 17.67
C LEU A 303 -2.88 0.68 18.90
N GLY A 304 -2.45 -0.58 18.85
CA GLY A 304 -1.62 -1.20 19.91
C GLY A 304 -0.31 -0.43 20.13
N TYR A 305 0.41 -0.11 19.06
CA TYR A 305 1.63 0.70 19.14
C TYR A 305 1.39 2.14 19.59
N TYR A 306 0.26 2.75 19.28
CA TYR A 306 -0.13 4.03 19.83
C TYR A 306 -0.21 3.98 21.36
N TYR A 307 -0.84 2.96 21.93
CA TYR A 307 -0.91 2.80 23.39
C TYR A 307 0.45 2.48 23.99
N LEU A 308 1.27 1.67 23.33
CA LEU A 308 2.59 1.28 23.81
C LEU A 308 3.58 2.46 23.81
N ASN A 309 3.68 3.18 22.70
CA ASN A 309 4.75 4.14 22.44
C ASN A 309 4.33 5.59 22.74
N THR A 310 3.10 5.99 22.39
CA THR A 310 2.62 7.36 22.49
C THR A 310 1.92 7.63 23.81
N SER A 311 0.92 6.80 24.13
CA SER A 311 0.17 6.94 25.39
C SER A 311 0.93 6.39 26.58
N LYS A 312 1.98 5.60 26.37
CA LYS A 312 2.79 4.93 27.41
C LYS A 312 1.93 4.14 28.40
N LYS A 313 0.93 3.42 27.87
CA LYS A 313 0.00 2.56 28.59
C LYS A 313 0.13 1.11 28.08
N PRO A 314 1.18 0.38 28.47
CA PRO A 314 1.47 -0.94 27.94
C PRO A 314 0.38 -1.99 28.29
N GLU A 315 -0.32 -1.84 29.43
CA GLU A 315 -1.45 -2.71 29.78
C GLU A 315 -2.61 -2.59 28.79
N ASP A 316 -2.87 -1.38 28.28
CA ASP A 316 -3.88 -1.12 27.27
C ASP A 316 -3.41 -1.62 25.91
N ALA A 317 -2.11 -1.48 25.58
CA ALA A 317 -1.52 -2.02 24.35
C ALA A 317 -1.66 -3.54 24.27
N ILE A 318 -1.40 -4.26 25.37
CA ILE A 318 -1.60 -5.71 25.47
C ILE A 318 -3.01 -6.12 25.08
N LYS A 319 -4.02 -5.42 25.55
CA LYS A 319 -5.43 -5.71 25.22
C LYS A 319 -5.70 -5.58 23.73
N ILE A 320 -5.14 -4.55 23.09
CA ILE A 320 -5.29 -4.29 21.64
C ILE A 320 -4.53 -5.33 20.82
N PHE A 321 -3.28 -5.67 21.17
CA PHE A 321 -2.55 -6.72 20.46
C PHE A 321 -3.21 -8.10 20.60
N LYS A 322 -3.77 -8.41 21.77
CA LYS A 322 -4.61 -9.60 21.97
C LYS A 322 -5.83 -9.62 21.06
N LEU A 323 -6.53 -8.48 20.93
CA LEU A 323 -7.64 -8.34 19.99
C LEU A 323 -7.19 -8.59 18.55
N ASN A 324 -6.01 -8.12 18.17
CA ASN A 324 -5.48 -8.32 16.82
C ASN A 324 -5.23 -9.81 16.53
N ILE A 325 -4.69 -10.57 17.49
CA ILE A 325 -4.56 -12.03 17.38
C ILE A 325 -5.94 -12.71 17.26
N GLU A 326 -6.93 -12.28 18.05
CA GLU A 326 -8.30 -12.83 17.98
C GLU A 326 -8.92 -12.63 16.60
N PHE A 327 -8.63 -11.48 15.96
CA PHE A 327 -9.17 -11.14 14.65
C PHE A 327 -8.41 -11.80 13.50
N TYR A 328 -7.10 -12.00 13.65
CA TYR A 328 -6.17 -12.46 12.61
C TYR A 328 -5.26 -13.59 13.13
N PRO A 329 -5.83 -14.73 13.56
CA PRO A 329 -5.07 -15.82 14.21
C PRO A 329 -4.08 -16.52 13.27
N GLU A 330 -4.30 -16.42 11.94
CA GLU A 330 -3.42 -17.03 10.93
C GLU A 330 -2.31 -16.08 10.45
N SER A 331 -2.29 -14.83 10.92
CA SER A 331 -1.22 -13.87 10.60
C SER A 331 -0.13 -13.90 11.65
N TRP A 332 1.14 -13.90 11.20
CA TRP A 332 2.31 -13.90 12.07
C TRP A 332 2.55 -12.56 12.80
N ASN A 333 2.22 -11.44 12.14
CA ASN A 333 2.54 -10.10 12.62
C ASN A 333 1.83 -9.70 13.94
N PRO A 334 0.55 -10.07 14.21
CA PRO A 334 -0.06 -9.85 15.52
C PRO A 334 0.68 -10.56 16.67
N TYR A 335 1.19 -11.76 16.45
CA TYR A 335 1.96 -12.49 17.47
C TYR A 335 3.33 -11.86 17.71
N ASP A 336 4.00 -11.36 16.66
CA ASP A 336 5.26 -10.64 16.76
C ASP A 336 5.10 -9.38 17.63
N SER A 337 4.13 -8.53 17.27
CA SER A 337 3.85 -7.27 18.00
C SER A 337 3.40 -7.50 19.45
N TYR A 338 2.60 -8.55 19.69
CA TYR A 338 2.21 -8.93 21.05
C TYR A 338 3.40 -9.44 21.85
N GLY A 339 4.27 -10.27 21.23
CA GLY A 339 5.51 -10.76 21.82
C GLY A 339 6.43 -9.61 22.24
N GLU A 340 6.61 -8.62 21.35
CA GLU A 340 7.39 -7.40 21.65
C GLU A 340 6.84 -6.65 22.86
N CYS A 341 5.53 -6.45 22.91
CA CYS A 341 4.90 -5.75 24.01
C CYS A 341 5.12 -6.49 25.35
N LEU A 342 4.97 -7.81 25.38
CA LEU A 342 5.18 -8.65 26.56
C LEU A 342 6.63 -8.59 27.05
N VAL A 343 7.61 -8.72 26.14
CA VAL A 343 9.03 -8.61 26.47
C VAL A 343 9.36 -7.26 27.09
N ARG A 344 8.85 -6.18 26.49
CA ARG A 344 9.04 -4.81 27.05
C ARG A 344 8.42 -4.63 28.44
N MET A 345 7.41 -5.41 28.78
CA MET A 345 6.81 -5.43 30.12
C MET A 345 7.48 -6.40 31.10
N GLY A 346 8.49 -7.14 30.67
CA GLY A 346 9.21 -8.12 31.48
C GLY A 346 8.57 -9.52 31.51
N ASP A 347 7.47 -9.75 30.79
CA ASP A 347 6.86 -11.08 30.65
C ASP A 347 7.58 -11.87 29.54
N LEU A 348 8.81 -12.29 29.84
CA LEU A 348 9.70 -12.94 28.89
C LEU A 348 9.14 -14.29 28.40
N GLU A 349 8.51 -15.06 29.31
CA GLU A 349 7.98 -16.39 28.97
C GLU A 349 6.89 -16.30 27.90
N ASN A 350 5.88 -15.47 28.13
CA ASN A 350 4.81 -15.28 27.16
C ASN A 350 5.29 -14.54 25.90
N GLY A 351 6.24 -13.63 26.03
CA GLY A 351 6.88 -12.95 24.90
C GLY A 351 7.55 -13.95 23.96
N ILE A 352 8.42 -14.82 24.50
CA ILE A 352 9.10 -15.89 23.75
C ILE A 352 8.09 -16.83 23.08
N LYS A 353 7.01 -17.19 23.78
CA LYS A 353 5.95 -18.06 23.23
C LYS A 353 5.30 -17.42 21.99
N ASN A 354 5.03 -16.12 22.04
CA ASN A 354 4.40 -15.43 20.92
C ASN A 354 5.37 -15.21 19.74
N TYR A 355 6.65 -14.90 19.98
CA TYR A 355 7.65 -14.87 18.92
C TYR A 355 7.82 -16.23 18.24
N LYS A 356 7.82 -17.34 19.01
CA LYS A 356 7.83 -18.68 18.41
C LYS A 356 6.60 -18.94 17.55
N LYS A 357 5.42 -18.50 18.01
CA LYS A 357 4.19 -18.63 17.19
C LYS A 357 4.25 -17.79 15.92
N SER A 358 4.83 -16.59 15.98
CA SER A 358 5.09 -15.78 14.80
C SER A 358 5.99 -16.50 13.79
N LEU A 359 7.07 -17.17 14.25
CA LEU A 359 7.96 -17.96 13.39
C LEU A 359 7.31 -19.24 12.84
N GLU A 360 6.38 -19.87 13.56
CA GLU A 360 5.60 -21.00 13.03
C GLU A 360 4.77 -20.55 11.79
N LEU A 361 4.22 -19.32 11.82
CA LEU A 361 3.40 -18.77 10.75
C LEU A 361 4.25 -18.10 9.65
N ASN A 362 5.41 -17.55 10.00
CA ASN A 362 6.37 -16.96 9.05
C ASN A 362 7.80 -17.27 9.50
N PRO A 363 8.43 -18.34 8.99
CA PRO A 363 9.80 -18.72 9.34
C PRO A 363 10.87 -17.67 8.98
N GLU A 364 10.55 -16.71 8.10
CA GLU A 364 11.44 -15.66 7.65
C GLU A 364 11.30 -14.36 8.46
N ASN A 365 10.59 -14.36 9.60
CA ASN A 365 10.49 -13.19 10.46
C ASN A 365 11.81 -12.91 11.18
N GLU A 366 12.66 -12.08 10.55
CA GLU A 366 13.99 -11.70 11.05
C GLU A 366 13.93 -11.04 12.44
N ASN A 367 12.87 -10.27 12.76
CA ASN A 367 12.70 -9.64 14.06
C ASN A 367 12.55 -10.69 15.17
N ALA A 368 11.66 -11.65 14.97
CA ALA A 368 11.44 -12.71 15.94
C ALA A 368 12.68 -13.60 16.12
N ILE A 369 13.42 -13.90 15.03
CA ILE A 369 14.68 -14.65 15.07
C ILE A 369 15.67 -13.92 15.97
N LYS A 370 15.93 -12.65 15.68
CA LYS A 370 16.88 -11.82 16.41
C LYS A 370 16.55 -11.71 17.89
N VAL A 371 15.29 -11.38 18.23
CA VAL A 371 14.88 -11.23 19.64
C VAL A 371 14.99 -12.54 20.40
N LEU A 372 14.62 -13.67 19.80
CA LEU A 372 14.76 -14.98 20.44
C LEU A 372 16.22 -15.42 20.65
N GLU A 373 17.13 -14.98 19.77
CA GLU A 373 18.58 -15.18 19.95
C GLU A 373 19.11 -14.33 21.10
N GLU A 374 18.75 -13.05 21.17
CA GLU A 374 19.14 -12.15 22.27
C GLU A 374 18.65 -12.66 23.62
N LEU A 375 17.40 -13.09 23.73
CA LEU A 375 16.84 -13.63 24.99
C LEU A 375 17.40 -14.99 25.42
N LYS A 376 18.04 -15.75 24.51
CA LYS A 376 18.75 -16.98 24.87
C LYS A 376 20.13 -16.75 25.50
N VAL A 377 20.74 -15.60 25.22
CA VAL A 377 22.06 -15.22 25.76
C VAL A 377 21.94 -14.72 27.21
N GLU A 378 20.77 -14.23 27.61
CA GLU A 378 20.51 -13.73 28.96
C GLU A 378 20.02 -14.82 29.97
N ASN A 379 19.74 -16.05 29.50
CA ASN A 379 19.36 -17.20 30.29
C ASN A 379 20.48 -18.26 30.32
#